data_5f3e1ff2b650a24e304a00e34c13d724
#
_entry.id   5f3e1ff2b650a24e304a00e34c13d724
#
_cell.length_a   1.000
_cell.length_b   1.000
_cell.length_c   1.000
_cell.angle_alpha   90.00
_cell.angle_beta   90.00
_cell.angle_gamma   90.00
#
_symmetry.space_group_name_H-M   'P 1'
#
loop_
_entity.id
_entity.type
_entity.pdbx_description
1 polymer ?
#
loop_
_entity_poly.entity_id
_entity_poly.type
_entity_poly.pdbx_seq_one_letter_code
_entity_poly.pdbx_strand_id
1 'polypeptide(L)'
;MKTPQGAEEFIAEQKMIRDEETECANSQYNLGVSLMEQGKLDEAIEAFRDAVADSGRMFEGYVNLGYIYFKKGDLEMVVDVNRKAVQIEPRYARGYANLGFAYLQMMKTGEAIEALNKAIELNPEIVQAWSNLTNAYLQNDDVEMAIETGEKMVEMAPDFALGHNNLASAYFNNDEYKKAIEHLDKAIELGFEPHPEFMKVLEPYR
;
A
#
# COMPACT_ATOMS: atom_id res chain seq x y z
N MET A 1 -16.07 -49.17 -4.93
CA MET A 1 -16.34 -48.38 -3.70
C MET A 1 -15.15 -48.53 -2.80
N LYS A 2 -14.45 -47.44 -2.44
CA LYS A 2 -13.36 -47.49 -1.44
C LYS A 2 -13.98 -47.85 -0.10
N THR A 3 -13.37 -48.80 0.63
CA THR A 3 -13.83 -49.17 1.96
C THR A 3 -13.68 -47.97 2.92
N PRO A 4 -14.51 -47.85 3.98
CA PRO A 4 -14.38 -46.75 4.95
C PRO A 4 -12.97 -46.58 5.51
N GLN A 5 -12.27 -47.70 5.74
CA GLN A 5 -10.88 -47.75 6.22
C GLN A 5 -9.90 -47.07 5.25
N GLY A 6 -10.04 -47.27 3.94
CA GLY A 6 -9.18 -46.63 2.95
C GLY A 6 -9.44 -45.12 2.78
N ALA A 7 -10.59 -44.63 3.22
CA ALA A 7 -10.86 -43.20 3.25
C ALA A 7 -10.20 -42.52 4.47
N GLU A 8 -10.19 -43.18 5.63
CA GLU A 8 -9.51 -42.70 6.84
C GLU A 8 -8.01 -42.66 6.69
N GLU A 9 -7.42 -43.76 6.11
CA GLU A 9 -5.99 -43.80 5.79
C GLU A 9 -5.60 -42.68 4.80
N PHE A 10 -6.37 -42.47 3.74
CA PHE A 10 -6.14 -41.37 2.79
C PHE A 10 -6.22 -39.98 3.47
N ILE A 11 -7.20 -39.76 4.34
CA ILE A 11 -7.32 -38.51 5.09
C ILE A 11 -6.13 -38.30 6.03
N ALA A 12 -5.65 -39.36 6.70
CA ALA A 12 -4.50 -39.30 7.58
C ALA A 12 -3.21 -38.95 6.80
N GLU A 13 -3.01 -39.59 5.64
CA GLU A 13 -1.90 -39.32 4.74
C GLU A 13 -1.92 -37.86 4.23
N GLN A 14 -3.08 -37.34 3.79
CA GLN A 14 -3.21 -35.97 3.33
C GLN A 14 -2.97 -34.95 4.47
N LYS A 15 -3.35 -35.27 5.71
CA LYS A 15 -3.01 -34.47 6.87
C LYS A 15 -1.52 -34.42 7.15
N MET A 16 -0.84 -35.56 7.08
CA MET A 16 0.60 -35.63 7.29
C MET A 16 1.37 -34.83 6.25
N ILE A 17 1.04 -34.99 4.95
CA ILE A 17 1.64 -34.21 3.87
C ILE A 17 1.42 -32.69 4.11
N ARG A 18 0.21 -32.27 4.45
CA ARG A 18 -0.08 -30.86 4.74
C ARG A 18 0.70 -30.34 5.94
N ASP A 19 0.87 -31.14 6.99
CA ASP A 19 1.58 -30.72 8.20
C ASP A 19 3.09 -30.59 7.92
N GLU A 20 3.68 -31.49 7.10
CA GLU A 20 5.07 -31.41 6.60
C GLU A 20 5.28 -30.18 5.70
N GLU A 21 4.38 -29.91 4.75
CA GLU A 21 4.42 -28.72 3.90
C GLU A 21 4.32 -27.43 4.73
N THR A 22 3.47 -27.41 5.76
CA THR A 22 3.32 -26.27 6.66
C THR A 22 4.58 -26.04 7.50
N GLU A 23 5.23 -27.09 7.97
CA GLU A 23 6.52 -26.98 8.69
C GLU A 23 7.62 -26.45 7.76
N CYS A 24 7.67 -26.91 6.50
CA CYS A 24 8.61 -26.41 5.50
C CYS A 24 8.37 -24.93 5.20
N ALA A 25 7.12 -24.54 4.95
CA ALA A 25 6.75 -23.16 4.69
C ALA A 25 7.11 -22.23 5.87
N ASN A 26 6.85 -22.65 7.11
CA ASN A 26 7.20 -21.87 8.31
C ASN A 26 8.72 -21.75 8.48
N SER A 27 9.47 -22.79 8.15
CA SER A 27 10.94 -22.77 8.21
C SER A 27 11.51 -21.78 7.20
N GLN A 28 11.02 -21.78 5.97
CA GLN A 28 11.41 -20.84 4.91
C GLN A 28 11.00 -19.41 5.26
N TYR A 29 9.81 -19.22 5.82
CA TYR A 29 9.37 -17.91 6.29
C TYR A 29 10.30 -17.34 7.37
N ASN A 30 10.65 -18.14 8.40
CA ASN A 30 11.55 -17.71 9.47
C ASN A 30 12.97 -17.41 8.94
N LEU A 31 13.45 -18.17 7.96
CA LEU A 31 14.70 -17.87 7.27
C LEU A 31 14.62 -16.53 6.56
N GLY A 32 13.52 -16.27 5.82
CA GLY A 32 13.30 -15.00 5.14
C GLY A 32 13.32 -13.81 6.10
N VAL A 33 12.65 -13.92 7.25
CA VAL A 33 12.66 -12.87 8.31
C VAL A 33 14.09 -12.62 8.79
N SER A 34 14.84 -13.67 9.12
CA SER A 34 16.23 -13.55 9.60
C SER A 34 17.15 -12.91 8.56
N LEU A 35 16.99 -13.27 7.28
CA LEU A 35 17.75 -12.67 6.18
C LEU A 35 17.39 -11.19 5.96
N MET A 36 16.11 -10.84 6.08
CA MET A 36 15.65 -9.47 5.97
C MET A 36 16.22 -8.59 7.09
N GLU A 37 16.28 -9.08 8.34
CA GLU A 37 16.91 -8.40 9.48
C GLU A 37 18.41 -8.17 9.27
N GLN A 38 19.08 -9.08 8.56
CA GLN A 38 20.49 -8.94 8.17
C GLN A 38 20.70 -8.02 6.94
N GLY A 39 19.64 -7.51 6.34
CA GLY A 39 19.70 -6.70 5.12
C GLY A 39 19.95 -7.49 3.83
N LYS A 40 19.93 -8.82 3.88
CA LYS A 40 20.12 -9.73 2.74
C LYS A 40 18.81 -9.89 1.96
N LEU A 41 18.36 -8.79 1.32
CA LEU A 41 17.01 -8.71 0.76
C LEU A 41 16.77 -9.70 -0.38
N ASP A 42 17.77 -9.98 -1.22
CA ASP A 42 17.61 -10.92 -2.35
C ASP A 42 17.45 -12.37 -1.85
N GLU A 43 18.24 -12.78 -0.87
CA GLU A 43 18.12 -14.10 -0.24
C GLU A 43 16.78 -14.21 0.52
N ALA A 44 16.33 -13.12 1.17
CA ALA A 44 15.04 -13.08 1.84
C ALA A 44 13.86 -13.25 0.86
N ILE A 45 13.94 -12.64 -0.33
CA ILE A 45 12.94 -12.83 -1.40
C ILE A 45 12.84 -14.30 -1.76
N GLU A 46 13.96 -15.00 -1.95
CA GLU A 46 13.98 -16.42 -2.30
C GLU A 46 13.31 -17.26 -1.20
N ALA A 47 13.70 -17.06 0.04
CA ALA A 47 13.11 -17.77 1.17
C ALA A 47 11.60 -17.50 1.34
N PHE A 48 11.15 -16.25 1.19
CA PHE A 48 9.71 -15.96 1.23
C PHE A 48 8.94 -16.51 0.02
N ARG A 49 9.56 -16.56 -1.18
CA ARG A 49 8.94 -17.20 -2.35
C ARG A 49 8.76 -18.70 -2.14
N ASP A 50 9.74 -19.37 -1.56
CA ASP A 50 9.64 -20.80 -1.23
C ASP A 50 8.53 -21.00 -0.18
N ALA A 51 8.49 -20.18 0.87
CA ALA A 51 7.46 -20.24 1.89
C ALA A 51 6.03 -20.10 1.31
N VAL A 52 5.80 -19.17 0.37
CA VAL A 52 4.48 -18.98 -0.25
C VAL A 52 4.20 -20.00 -1.36
N ALA A 53 5.23 -20.68 -1.91
CA ALA A 53 5.07 -21.78 -2.84
C ALA A 53 4.61 -23.05 -2.11
N ASP A 54 5.22 -23.33 -0.95
CA ASP A 54 4.88 -24.46 -0.09
C ASP A 54 3.51 -24.27 0.59
N SER A 55 3.19 -23.03 0.97
CA SER A 55 1.88 -22.66 1.50
C SER A 55 1.29 -21.45 0.77
N GLY A 56 0.53 -21.70 -0.27
CA GLY A 56 -0.11 -20.66 -1.08
C GLY A 56 -1.09 -19.75 -0.31
N ARG A 57 -1.32 -20.04 0.97
CA ARG A 57 -2.10 -19.22 1.90
C ARG A 57 -1.27 -18.49 2.94
N MET A 58 0.05 -18.50 2.82
CA MET A 58 0.93 -17.78 3.74
C MET A 58 0.87 -16.27 3.48
N PHE A 59 -0.10 -15.63 4.08
CA PHE A 59 -0.37 -14.21 3.97
C PHE A 59 0.86 -13.36 4.33
N GLU A 60 1.51 -13.68 5.44
CA GLU A 60 2.67 -12.95 5.98
C GLU A 60 3.87 -12.97 5.01
N GLY A 61 4.05 -14.07 4.27
CA GLY A 61 5.09 -14.17 3.24
C GLY A 61 4.87 -13.15 2.12
N TYR A 62 3.63 -13.01 1.64
CA TYR A 62 3.30 -12.00 0.64
C TYR A 62 3.45 -10.57 1.17
N VAL A 63 3.11 -10.32 2.43
CA VAL A 63 3.30 -9.00 3.08
C VAL A 63 4.79 -8.62 3.09
N ASN A 64 5.66 -9.54 3.51
CA ASN A 64 7.10 -9.29 3.56
C ASN A 64 7.71 -9.13 2.17
N LEU A 65 7.29 -9.93 1.18
CA LEU A 65 7.68 -9.74 -0.21
C LEU A 65 7.27 -8.35 -0.71
N GLY A 66 6.05 -7.91 -0.42
CA GLY A 66 5.57 -6.58 -0.77
C GLY A 66 6.44 -5.46 -0.21
N TYR A 67 6.84 -5.57 1.06
CA TYR A 67 7.76 -4.63 1.69
C TYR A 67 9.14 -4.59 1.00
N ILE A 68 9.71 -5.75 0.70
CA ILE A 68 11.04 -5.82 0.06
C ILE A 68 10.97 -5.24 -1.37
N TYR A 69 9.98 -5.63 -2.18
CA TYR A 69 9.83 -5.11 -3.53
C TYR A 69 9.55 -3.60 -3.54
N PHE A 70 8.78 -3.09 -2.58
CA PHE A 70 8.59 -1.66 -2.41
C PHE A 70 9.93 -0.94 -2.16
N LYS A 71 10.77 -1.46 -1.26
CA LYS A 71 12.11 -0.92 -1.02
C LYS A 71 13.03 -0.97 -2.25
N LYS A 72 12.85 -1.97 -3.10
CA LYS A 72 13.61 -2.11 -4.36
C LYS A 72 13.04 -1.25 -5.50
N GLY A 73 11.87 -0.65 -5.34
CA GLY A 73 11.18 0.12 -6.37
C GLY A 73 10.56 -0.74 -7.49
N ASP A 74 10.42 -2.05 -7.25
CA ASP A 74 9.80 -2.98 -8.22
C ASP A 74 8.27 -2.95 -8.07
N LEU A 75 7.66 -1.97 -8.73
CA LEU A 75 6.22 -1.68 -8.60
C LEU A 75 5.34 -2.82 -9.15
N GLU A 76 5.78 -3.50 -10.21
CA GLU A 76 5.07 -4.65 -10.77
C GLU A 76 4.97 -5.77 -9.73
N MET A 77 6.08 -6.08 -9.07
CA MET A 77 6.10 -7.11 -8.03
C MET A 77 5.34 -6.65 -6.78
N VAL A 78 5.36 -5.36 -6.43
CA VAL A 78 4.50 -4.82 -5.35
C VAL A 78 3.03 -5.10 -5.66
N VAL A 79 2.58 -4.85 -6.89
CA VAL A 79 1.20 -5.13 -7.31
C VAL A 79 0.90 -6.62 -7.24
N ASP A 80 1.75 -7.50 -7.79
CA ASP A 80 1.50 -8.94 -7.82
C ASP A 80 1.33 -9.53 -6.41
N VAL A 81 2.29 -9.26 -5.52
CA VAL A 81 2.26 -9.84 -4.17
C VAL A 81 1.15 -9.25 -3.29
N ASN A 82 0.86 -7.94 -3.40
CA ASN A 82 -0.25 -7.35 -2.65
C ASN A 82 -1.62 -7.82 -3.16
N ARG A 83 -1.79 -8.06 -4.47
CA ARG A 83 -3.00 -8.72 -5.00
C ARG A 83 -3.22 -10.11 -4.38
N LYS A 84 -2.16 -10.91 -4.29
CA LYS A 84 -2.23 -12.22 -3.63
C LYS A 84 -2.56 -12.08 -2.14
N ALA A 85 -1.90 -11.14 -1.45
CA ALA A 85 -2.18 -10.87 -0.05
C ALA A 85 -3.66 -10.51 0.20
N VAL A 86 -4.25 -9.61 -0.59
CA VAL A 86 -5.66 -9.22 -0.42
C VAL A 86 -6.65 -10.28 -0.91
N GLN A 87 -6.23 -11.21 -1.76
CA GLN A 87 -7.03 -12.39 -2.11
C GLN A 87 -7.12 -13.38 -0.95
N ILE A 88 -6.04 -13.53 -0.17
CA ILE A 88 -6.00 -14.41 1.01
C ILE A 88 -6.72 -13.74 2.18
N GLU A 89 -6.42 -12.46 2.43
CA GLU A 89 -7.02 -11.64 3.50
C GLU A 89 -7.71 -10.41 2.90
N PRO A 90 -8.99 -10.51 2.51
CA PRO A 90 -9.72 -9.40 1.88
C PRO A 90 -9.93 -8.17 2.76
N ARG A 91 -9.63 -8.27 4.06
CA ARG A 91 -9.68 -7.14 5.00
C ARG A 91 -8.32 -6.49 5.23
N TYR A 92 -7.30 -6.87 4.49
CA TYR A 92 -5.96 -6.30 4.61
C TYR A 92 -5.89 -4.89 3.99
N ALA A 93 -6.31 -3.89 4.75
CA ALA A 93 -6.39 -2.49 4.32
C ALA A 93 -5.04 -1.96 3.78
N ARG A 94 -3.91 -2.29 4.44
CA ARG A 94 -2.58 -1.88 3.98
C ARG A 94 -2.20 -2.45 2.62
N GLY A 95 -2.65 -3.66 2.30
CA GLY A 95 -2.45 -4.27 0.99
C GLY A 95 -3.10 -3.44 -0.12
N TYR A 96 -4.32 -2.99 0.11
CA TYR A 96 -5.00 -2.08 -0.82
C TYR A 96 -4.33 -0.70 -0.91
N ALA A 97 -3.83 -0.16 0.21
CA ALA A 97 -3.08 1.10 0.20
C ALA A 97 -1.77 0.97 -0.61
N ASN A 98 -1.05 -0.16 -0.47
CA ASN A 98 0.14 -0.46 -1.25
C ASN A 98 -0.16 -0.62 -2.74
N LEU A 99 -1.26 -1.31 -3.09
CA LEU A 99 -1.74 -1.41 -4.47
C LEU A 99 -2.03 -0.03 -5.04
N GLY A 100 -2.77 0.80 -4.32
CA GLY A 100 -3.11 2.14 -4.75
C GLY A 100 -1.87 3.01 -4.98
N PHE A 101 -0.90 2.96 -4.07
CA PHE A 101 0.37 3.66 -4.24
C PHE A 101 1.12 3.16 -5.50
N ALA A 102 1.26 1.85 -5.67
CA ALA A 102 1.96 1.29 -6.82
C ALA A 102 1.28 1.67 -8.14
N TYR A 103 -0.05 1.57 -8.20
CA TYR A 103 -0.81 2.00 -9.39
C TYR A 103 -0.64 3.48 -9.69
N LEU A 104 -0.64 4.33 -8.66
CA LEU A 104 -0.43 5.77 -8.82
C LEU A 104 0.94 6.06 -9.45
N GLN A 105 2.01 5.42 -8.95
CA GLN A 105 3.35 5.54 -9.52
C GLN A 105 3.46 4.98 -10.95
N MET A 106 2.63 4.00 -11.29
CA MET A 106 2.54 3.43 -12.65
C MET A 106 1.59 4.23 -13.57
N MET A 107 1.06 5.37 -13.12
CA MET A 107 0.10 6.21 -13.85
C MET A 107 -1.22 5.46 -14.18
N LYS A 108 -1.56 4.44 -13.41
CA LYS A 108 -2.82 3.68 -13.49
C LYS A 108 -3.82 4.28 -12.50
N THR A 109 -4.26 5.50 -12.80
CA THR A 109 -4.98 6.36 -11.86
C THR A 109 -6.33 5.76 -11.45
N GLY A 110 -7.06 5.15 -12.37
CA GLY A 110 -8.35 4.50 -12.07
C GLY A 110 -8.21 3.37 -11.05
N GLU A 111 -7.26 2.45 -11.30
CA GLU A 111 -6.98 1.34 -10.40
C GLU A 111 -6.42 1.82 -9.05
N ALA A 112 -5.68 2.94 -9.04
CA ALA A 112 -5.21 3.56 -7.81
C ALA A 112 -6.39 4.06 -6.95
N ILE A 113 -7.32 4.79 -7.54
CA ILE A 113 -8.52 5.30 -6.86
C ILE A 113 -9.35 4.16 -6.27
N GLU A 114 -9.61 3.10 -7.04
CA GLU A 114 -10.37 1.93 -6.55
C GLU A 114 -9.69 1.27 -5.35
N ALA A 115 -8.39 1.03 -5.44
CA ALA A 115 -7.63 0.39 -4.36
C ALA A 115 -7.56 1.27 -3.11
N LEU A 116 -7.32 2.59 -3.27
CA LEU A 116 -7.22 3.53 -2.14
C LEU A 116 -8.56 3.72 -1.44
N ASN A 117 -9.66 3.81 -2.18
CA ASN A 117 -11.00 3.84 -1.59
C ASN A 117 -11.27 2.58 -0.77
N LYS A 118 -10.86 1.39 -1.28
CA LYS A 118 -11.01 0.15 -0.52
C LYS A 118 -10.15 0.11 0.73
N ALA A 119 -8.93 0.65 0.68
CA ALA A 119 -8.08 0.78 1.86
C ALA A 119 -8.72 1.63 2.95
N ILE A 120 -9.27 2.79 2.57
CA ILE A 120 -9.93 3.75 3.46
C ILE A 120 -11.24 3.18 4.03
N GLU A 121 -12.05 2.48 3.22
CA GLU A 121 -13.24 1.77 3.69
C GLU A 121 -12.91 0.76 4.80
N LEU A 122 -11.80 0.02 4.64
CA LEU A 122 -11.39 -1.00 5.60
C LEU A 122 -10.70 -0.42 6.83
N ASN A 123 -9.92 0.63 6.66
CA ASN A 123 -9.25 1.34 7.76
C ASN A 123 -9.05 2.82 7.39
N PRO A 124 -9.93 3.71 7.87
CA PRO A 124 -9.83 5.14 7.60
C PRO A 124 -8.64 5.82 8.29
N GLU A 125 -7.98 5.18 9.25
CA GLU A 125 -6.82 5.75 9.96
C GLU A 125 -5.51 5.70 9.15
N ILE A 126 -5.52 5.10 7.97
CA ILE A 126 -4.34 5.07 7.09
C ILE A 126 -4.21 6.42 6.39
N VAL A 127 -3.64 7.41 7.07
CA VAL A 127 -3.44 8.79 6.55
C VAL A 127 -2.75 8.80 5.19
N GLN A 128 -1.78 7.91 4.97
CA GLN A 128 -1.09 7.80 3.68
C GLN A 128 -2.02 7.39 2.53
N ALA A 129 -3.07 6.59 2.81
CA ALA A 129 -4.06 6.23 1.79
C ALA A 129 -4.88 7.46 1.35
N TRP A 130 -5.27 8.32 2.29
CA TRP A 130 -5.94 9.58 1.99
C TRP A 130 -5.05 10.51 1.15
N SER A 131 -3.78 10.66 1.54
CA SER A 131 -2.81 11.47 0.79
C SER A 131 -2.62 10.98 -0.65
N ASN A 132 -2.47 9.67 -0.82
CA ASN A 132 -2.34 9.07 -2.13
C ASN A 132 -3.64 9.20 -2.96
N LEU A 133 -4.81 9.12 -2.31
CA LEU A 133 -6.12 9.30 -2.97
C LEU A 133 -6.31 10.74 -3.43
N THR A 134 -5.96 11.73 -2.61
CA THR A 134 -5.94 13.15 -3.00
C THR A 134 -5.08 13.34 -4.25
N ASN A 135 -3.88 12.76 -4.27
CA ASN A 135 -2.98 12.83 -5.41
C ASN A 135 -3.53 12.09 -6.64
N ALA A 136 -4.19 10.94 -6.44
CA ALA A 136 -4.84 10.21 -7.53
C ALA A 136 -5.97 11.02 -8.17
N TYR A 137 -6.80 11.69 -7.39
CA TYR A 137 -7.84 12.58 -7.91
C TYR A 137 -7.26 13.79 -8.65
N LEU A 138 -6.16 14.38 -8.15
CA LEU A 138 -5.46 15.45 -8.88
C LEU A 138 -4.91 14.96 -10.24
N GLN A 139 -4.35 13.76 -10.29
CA GLN A 139 -3.89 13.18 -11.57
C GLN A 139 -5.04 12.82 -12.52
N ASN A 140 -6.24 12.61 -11.99
CA ASN A 140 -7.44 12.32 -12.77
C ASN A 140 -8.23 13.58 -13.17
N ASP A 141 -7.75 14.75 -12.80
CA ASP A 141 -8.43 16.05 -12.98
C ASP A 141 -9.77 16.17 -12.23
N ASP A 142 -9.97 15.36 -11.19
CA ASP A 142 -11.13 15.38 -10.30
C ASP A 142 -10.86 16.30 -9.10
N VAL A 143 -10.78 17.62 -9.37
CA VAL A 143 -10.30 18.61 -8.39
C VAL A 143 -11.20 18.67 -7.16
N GLU A 144 -12.52 18.61 -7.32
CA GLU A 144 -13.48 18.63 -6.22
C GLU A 144 -13.27 17.43 -5.26
N MET A 145 -13.05 16.23 -5.80
CA MET A 145 -12.78 15.04 -5.00
C MET A 145 -11.40 15.11 -4.32
N ALA A 146 -10.42 15.74 -4.97
CA ALA A 146 -9.11 15.99 -4.36
C ALA A 146 -9.21 16.94 -3.17
N ILE A 147 -10.02 17.99 -3.24
CA ILE A 147 -10.28 18.91 -2.12
C ILE A 147 -10.97 18.15 -0.97
N GLU A 148 -12.08 17.47 -1.25
CA GLU A 148 -12.84 16.73 -0.22
C GLU A 148 -11.97 15.72 0.53
N THR A 149 -11.18 14.94 -0.21
CA THR A 149 -10.28 13.94 0.40
C THR A 149 -9.13 14.59 1.16
N GLY A 150 -8.57 15.68 0.63
CA GLY A 150 -7.51 16.45 1.28
C GLY A 150 -7.97 17.12 2.56
N GLU A 151 -9.18 17.71 2.59
CA GLU A 151 -9.76 18.30 3.79
C GLU A 151 -9.97 17.26 4.89
N LYS A 152 -10.56 16.10 4.57
CA LYS A 152 -10.71 14.98 5.52
C LYS A 152 -9.37 14.53 6.07
N MET A 153 -8.35 14.43 5.22
CA MET A 153 -7.02 14.02 5.63
C MET A 153 -6.39 14.99 6.63
N VAL A 154 -6.42 16.30 6.38
CA VAL A 154 -5.83 17.31 7.29
C VAL A 154 -6.65 17.48 8.56
N GLU A 155 -7.97 17.20 8.54
CA GLU A 155 -8.78 17.12 9.75
C GLU A 155 -8.33 15.95 10.66
N MET A 156 -8.04 14.80 10.08
CA MET A 156 -7.59 13.61 10.83
C MET A 156 -6.12 13.72 11.28
N ALA A 157 -5.28 14.37 10.48
CA ALA A 157 -3.85 14.48 10.71
C ALA A 157 -3.35 15.91 10.44
N PRO A 158 -3.66 16.87 11.33
CA PRO A 158 -3.35 18.29 11.10
C PRO A 158 -1.85 18.62 11.05
N ASP A 159 -1.00 17.70 11.52
CA ASP A 159 0.45 17.85 11.48
C ASP A 159 1.10 17.09 10.31
N PHE A 160 0.31 16.56 9.38
CA PHE A 160 0.82 15.83 8.22
C PHE A 160 1.20 16.79 7.09
N ALA A 161 2.46 17.21 7.07
CA ALA A 161 2.99 18.24 6.16
C ALA A 161 2.71 17.97 4.66
N LEU A 162 2.93 16.72 4.19
CA LEU A 162 2.64 16.33 2.80
C LEU A 162 1.15 16.46 2.48
N GLY A 163 0.28 16.20 3.45
CA GLY A 163 -1.17 16.36 3.30
C GLY A 163 -1.57 17.80 3.00
N HIS A 164 -1.01 18.74 3.75
CA HIS A 164 -1.23 20.15 3.51
C HIS A 164 -0.71 20.59 2.13
N ASN A 165 0.46 20.09 1.70
CA ASN A 165 0.97 20.38 0.36
C ASN A 165 0.05 19.84 -0.76
N ASN A 166 -0.49 18.61 -0.61
CA ASN A 166 -1.40 18.05 -1.59
C ASN A 166 -2.73 18.81 -1.64
N LEU A 167 -3.26 19.23 -0.48
CA LEU A 167 -4.46 20.06 -0.41
C LEU A 167 -4.22 21.47 -0.99
N ALA A 168 -3.04 22.04 -0.77
CA ALA A 168 -2.64 23.30 -1.41
C ALA A 168 -2.65 23.17 -2.94
N SER A 169 -2.17 22.07 -3.48
CA SER A 169 -2.22 21.78 -4.91
C SER A 169 -3.65 21.63 -5.42
N ALA A 170 -4.53 20.99 -4.64
CA ALA A 170 -5.93 20.84 -5.00
C ALA A 170 -6.66 22.20 -5.05
N TYR A 171 -6.48 23.05 -4.05
CA TYR A 171 -7.03 24.39 -4.05
C TYR A 171 -6.46 25.30 -5.15
N PHE A 172 -5.16 25.13 -5.47
CA PHE A 172 -4.56 25.86 -6.59
C PHE A 172 -5.24 25.51 -7.92
N ASN A 173 -5.47 24.20 -8.16
CA ASN A 173 -6.15 23.74 -9.37
C ASN A 173 -7.64 24.15 -9.42
N ASN A 174 -8.23 24.51 -8.28
CA ASN A 174 -9.59 25.05 -8.16
C ASN A 174 -9.64 26.59 -8.15
N ASP A 175 -8.55 27.27 -8.50
CA ASP A 175 -8.41 28.73 -8.48
C ASP A 175 -8.63 29.40 -7.10
N GLU A 176 -8.64 28.60 -6.01
CA GLU A 176 -8.78 29.06 -4.63
C GLU A 176 -7.41 29.42 -4.03
N TYR A 177 -6.70 30.34 -4.65
CA TYR A 177 -5.30 30.67 -4.35
C TYR A 177 -5.03 31.04 -2.90
N LYS A 178 -5.97 31.70 -2.20
CA LYS A 178 -5.79 32.05 -0.79
C LYS A 178 -5.70 30.81 0.09
N LYS A 179 -6.61 29.85 -0.10
CA LYS A 179 -6.55 28.58 0.63
C LYS A 179 -5.32 27.76 0.24
N ALA A 180 -4.94 27.76 -1.04
CA ALA A 180 -3.71 27.12 -1.49
C ALA A 180 -2.49 27.65 -0.74
N ILE A 181 -2.38 28.99 -0.56
CA ILE A 181 -1.29 29.63 0.19
C ILE A 181 -1.34 29.25 1.66
N GLU A 182 -2.52 29.29 2.30
CA GLU A 182 -2.69 28.93 3.72
C GLU A 182 -2.19 27.52 4.00
N HIS A 183 -2.58 26.54 3.15
CA HIS A 183 -2.14 25.16 3.31
C HIS A 183 -0.66 24.95 2.93
N LEU A 184 -0.16 25.66 1.92
CA LEU A 184 1.26 25.61 1.56
C LEU A 184 2.14 26.14 2.68
N ASP A 185 1.77 27.28 3.27
CA ASP A 185 2.49 27.88 4.39
C ASP A 185 2.45 26.95 5.61
N LYS A 186 1.32 26.27 5.86
CA LYS A 186 1.22 25.24 6.89
C LYS A 186 2.13 24.03 6.64
N ALA A 187 2.22 23.58 5.40
CA ALA A 187 3.15 22.51 5.03
C ALA A 187 4.61 22.89 5.33
N ILE A 188 4.99 24.15 5.01
CA ILE A 188 6.33 24.68 5.27
C ILE A 188 6.59 24.78 6.78
N GLU A 189 5.64 25.28 7.57
CA GLU A 189 5.76 25.32 9.05
C GLU A 189 6.02 23.92 9.64
N LEU A 190 5.41 22.89 9.04
CA LEU A 190 5.58 21.48 9.42
C LEU A 190 6.84 20.83 8.86
N GLY A 191 7.70 21.61 8.19
CA GLY A 191 9.00 21.16 7.68
C GLY A 191 8.98 20.53 6.30
N PHE A 192 7.88 20.69 5.53
CA PHE A 192 7.86 20.27 4.13
C PHE A 192 8.59 21.27 3.25
N GLU A 193 9.37 20.80 2.29
CA GLU A 193 10.04 21.62 1.27
C GLU A 193 9.27 21.52 -0.06
N PRO A 194 8.38 22.50 -0.38
CA PRO A 194 7.63 22.49 -1.62
C PRO A 194 8.52 22.67 -2.84
N HIS A 195 8.05 22.16 -3.97
CA HIS A 195 8.74 22.39 -5.23
C HIS A 195 8.85 23.89 -5.53
N PRO A 196 10.05 24.43 -5.90
CA PRO A 196 10.24 25.87 -6.13
C PRO A 196 9.29 26.48 -7.17
N GLU A 197 8.93 25.71 -8.19
CA GLU A 197 7.96 26.15 -9.21
C GLU A 197 6.58 26.38 -8.62
N PHE A 198 6.12 25.54 -7.67
CA PHE A 198 4.82 25.71 -7.02
C PHE A 198 4.80 26.97 -6.14
N MET A 199 5.90 27.25 -5.43
CA MET A 199 6.09 28.50 -4.69
C MET A 199 5.97 29.71 -5.62
N LYS A 200 6.66 29.65 -6.77
CA LYS A 200 6.71 30.75 -7.73
C LYS A 200 5.37 31.07 -8.38
N VAL A 201 4.56 30.03 -8.71
CA VAL A 201 3.25 30.27 -9.33
C VAL A 201 2.22 30.84 -8.36
N LEU A 202 2.38 30.63 -7.04
CA LEU A 202 1.53 31.21 -5.99
C LEU A 202 1.97 32.62 -5.55
N GLU A 203 3.21 33.06 -5.85
CA GLU A 203 3.74 34.35 -5.42
C GLU A 203 2.86 35.55 -5.82
N PRO A 204 2.27 35.61 -7.03
CA PRO A 204 1.39 36.74 -7.41
C PRO A 204 0.08 36.87 -6.61
N TYR A 205 -0.29 35.81 -5.85
CA TYR A 205 -1.55 35.75 -5.09
C TYR A 205 -1.34 35.89 -3.57
N ARG A 206 -0.07 36.10 -3.12
CA ARG A 206 0.30 36.38 -1.72
C ARG A 206 -0.03 37.76 -1.22
#